data_fd294e9793185bc9c0a7534b60508a4a
#
_entry.id   fd294e9793185bc9c0a7534b60508a4a
#
_cell.length_a   1.000
_cell.length_b   1.000
_cell.length_c   1.000
_cell.angle_alpha   90.00
_cell.angle_beta   90.00
_cell.angle_gamma   90.00
#
_symmetry.space_group_name_H-M   'P 1'
#
loop_
_entity.id
_entity.type
_entity.pdbx_description
1 polymer ?
#
loop_
_entity_poly.entity_id
_entity_poly.type
_entity_poly.pdbx_seq_one_letter_code
_entity_poly.pdbx_strand_id
1 'polypeptide(L)'
;MATVILLFQGLIYAWSLFRTPFSEIYTDWTVAQLSMTFTISISCFCLGGFVGGQLSKKLGVKVRFLITAVCLFIGFFGVSMLNPADSAGSLTKLYIFYGVFGGGGVGIGYNAVISTITKWFPDKVGLASGIMLMGFGLGSLLLGSVVTGMVAAQGLFPTFKILAIAITVVMVVGAIIIKAPEAPAAPAEAKAEEKEEKSTAVSFSAGEMLKTSRFWIFFLWAIALNSAGLMVINSAANISLAFGGSAILGMVVSLFNGAGRIIAGNNFDRFGRKKSTLINVSFMMIAGILLVLAGKTNSLLLITVGLVFVGMAYGGTPTITSAYTNLSFGPKNFTANFSIANFSLLPAAIVGPMISAKLLEAAGGKYDTCFIAIIVFTLISLVLWVLLNGASKKSVNEDYK
;
A
#
# COMPACT_ATOMS: atom_id res chain seq x y z
N MET A 1 13.15 -11.96 5.95
CA MET A 1 13.78 -10.61 5.85
C MET A 1 12.95 -9.63 5.05
N ALA A 2 12.48 -9.95 3.85
CA ALA A 2 11.66 -9.04 3.02
C ALA A 2 10.41 -8.53 3.76
N THR A 3 9.66 -9.41 4.44
CA THR A 3 8.48 -9.04 5.26
C THR A 3 8.87 -8.11 6.41
N VAL A 4 10.04 -8.31 7.04
CA VAL A 4 10.54 -7.44 8.13
C VAL A 4 10.87 -6.04 7.59
N ILE A 5 11.54 -5.95 6.43
CA ILE A 5 11.79 -4.67 5.77
C ILE A 5 10.49 -3.93 5.52
N LEU A 6 9.49 -4.61 4.95
CA LEU A 6 8.19 -4.01 4.66
C LEU A 6 7.42 -3.67 5.93
N LEU A 7 7.61 -4.40 7.04
CA LEU A 7 7.04 -4.06 8.34
C LEU A 7 7.52 -2.68 8.82
N PHE A 8 8.83 -2.43 8.76
CA PHE A 8 9.39 -1.12 9.12
C PHE A 8 8.98 -0.02 8.14
N GLN A 9 8.94 -0.31 6.85
CA GLN A 9 8.45 0.63 5.85
C GLN A 9 6.96 0.94 6.02
N GLY A 10 6.18 0.02 6.56
CA GLY A 10 4.77 0.19 6.90
C GLY A 10 4.50 1.24 7.98
N LEU A 11 5.52 1.71 8.71
CA LEU A 11 5.41 2.85 9.63
C LEU A 11 4.95 4.15 8.95
N ILE A 12 5.04 4.27 7.63
CA ILE A 12 4.45 5.40 6.90
C ILE A 12 2.94 5.52 7.17
N TYR A 13 2.23 4.40 7.38
CA TYR A 13 0.82 4.39 7.76
C TYR A 13 0.57 4.68 9.25
N ALA A 14 1.63 4.70 10.06
CA ALA A 14 1.55 5.07 11.48
C ALA A 14 1.49 6.59 11.70
N TRP A 15 1.36 7.41 10.64
CA TRP A 15 1.28 8.86 10.76
C TRP A 15 0.21 9.32 11.76
N SER A 16 -0.91 8.63 11.85
CA SER A 16 -1.97 8.92 12.82
C SER A 16 -1.48 8.87 14.28
N LEU A 17 -0.48 8.04 14.58
CA LEU A 17 0.10 7.93 15.93
C LEU A 17 1.06 9.07 16.24
N PHE A 18 1.71 9.64 15.25
CA PHE A 18 2.60 10.81 15.39
C PHE A 18 1.82 12.13 15.41
N ARG A 19 0.66 12.16 14.75
CA ARG A 19 -0.14 13.38 14.58
C ARG A 19 -0.52 14.02 15.91
N THR A 20 -1.00 13.24 16.89
CA THR A 20 -1.40 13.74 18.20
C THR A 20 -0.23 14.36 18.95
N PRO A 21 0.93 13.70 19.16
CA PRO A 21 2.09 14.31 19.77
C PRO A 21 2.58 15.59 19.04
N PHE A 22 2.51 15.64 17.68
CA PHE A 22 2.84 16.86 16.97
C PHE A 22 1.87 17.99 17.26
N SER A 23 0.55 17.73 17.34
CA SER A 23 -0.45 18.76 17.67
C SER A 23 -0.36 19.26 19.11
N GLU A 24 0.20 18.48 20.03
CA GLU A 24 0.46 18.89 21.41
C GLU A 24 1.70 19.79 21.51
N ILE A 25 2.73 19.53 20.70
CA ILE A 25 3.97 20.33 20.70
C ILE A 25 3.80 21.62 19.87
N TYR A 26 3.14 21.54 18.72
CA TYR A 26 2.90 22.67 17.80
C TYR A 26 1.41 22.98 17.77
N THR A 27 0.95 23.72 18.78
CA THR A 27 -0.48 24.03 19.00
C THR A 27 -1.09 24.94 17.94
N ASP A 28 -0.26 25.61 17.16
CA ASP A 28 -0.64 26.47 16.04
C ASP A 28 -0.82 25.70 14.72
N TRP A 29 -0.41 24.41 14.65
CA TRP A 29 -0.59 23.60 13.45
C TRP A 29 -2.03 23.12 13.32
N THR A 30 -2.61 23.40 12.17
CA THR A 30 -3.97 22.94 11.86
C THR A 30 -4.02 21.45 11.55
N VAL A 31 -5.20 20.86 11.74
CA VAL A 31 -5.50 19.49 11.34
C VAL A 31 -5.21 19.26 9.84
N ALA A 32 -5.48 20.28 9.01
CA ALA A 32 -5.23 20.23 7.57
C ALA A 32 -3.72 20.15 7.27
N GLN A 33 -2.89 20.94 7.95
CA GLN A 33 -1.43 20.94 7.79
C GLN A 33 -0.83 19.58 8.19
N LEU A 34 -1.26 19.01 9.32
CA LEU A 34 -0.84 17.70 9.76
C LEU A 34 -1.29 16.59 8.79
N SER A 35 -2.49 16.69 8.24
CA SER A 35 -2.98 15.74 7.23
C SER A 35 -2.23 15.86 5.91
N MET A 36 -1.77 17.07 5.55
CA MET A 36 -0.95 17.32 4.37
C MET A 36 0.39 16.56 4.42
N THR A 37 0.98 16.39 5.60
CA THR A 37 2.19 15.56 5.80
C THR A 37 1.99 14.15 5.27
N PHE A 38 0.87 13.51 5.60
CA PHE A 38 0.54 12.17 5.11
C PHE A 38 0.31 12.16 3.59
N THR A 39 -0.41 13.15 3.07
CA THR A 39 -0.67 13.28 1.63
C THR A 39 0.63 13.41 0.85
N ILE A 40 1.57 14.27 1.29
CA ILE A 40 2.89 14.40 0.68
C ILE A 40 3.66 13.09 0.76
N SER A 41 3.61 12.42 1.92
CA SER A 41 4.30 11.15 2.14
C SER A 41 3.82 10.05 1.19
N ILE A 42 2.50 9.87 1.01
CA ILE A 42 1.94 8.89 0.07
C ILE A 42 2.22 9.29 -1.39
N SER A 43 2.16 10.59 -1.71
CA SER A 43 2.51 11.08 -3.05
C SER A 43 3.97 10.75 -3.39
N CYS A 44 4.87 11.06 -2.47
CA CYS A 44 6.29 10.76 -2.64
C CYS A 44 6.60 9.26 -2.58
N PHE A 45 5.80 8.46 -1.84
CA PHE A 45 5.86 7.00 -1.90
C PHE A 45 5.58 6.49 -3.33
N CYS A 46 4.55 6.97 -3.98
CA CYS A 46 4.25 6.58 -5.36
C CYS A 46 5.36 7.01 -6.32
N LEU A 47 5.84 8.26 -6.21
CA LEU A 47 6.95 8.78 -7.00
C LEU A 47 8.25 8.01 -6.75
N GLY A 48 8.57 7.72 -5.49
CA GLY A 48 9.72 6.91 -5.09
C GLY A 48 9.65 5.49 -5.64
N GLY A 49 8.46 4.88 -5.64
CA GLY A 49 8.22 3.59 -6.28
C GLY A 49 8.50 3.60 -7.78
N PHE A 50 8.08 4.66 -8.46
CA PHE A 50 8.37 4.86 -9.89
C PHE A 50 9.88 5.06 -10.13
N VAL A 51 10.52 5.94 -9.38
CA VAL A 51 11.98 6.15 -9.44
C VAL A 51 12.71 4.84 -9.18
N GLY A 52 12.33 4.09 -8.13
CA GLY A 52 12.87 2.77 -7.82
C GLY A 52 12.71 1.76 -8.95
N GLY A 53 11.57 1.82 -9.66
CA GLY A 53 11.31 1.05 -10.87
C GLY A 53 12.25 1.39 -12.02
N GLN A 54 12.50 2.67 -12.28
CA GLN A 54 13.46 3.09 -13.31
C GLN A 54 14.92 2.79 -12.93
N LEU A 55 15.27 3.01 -11.65
CA LEU A 55 16.61 2.70 -11.13
C LEU A 55 16.92 1.20 -11.25
N SER A 56 15.92 0.32 -11.23
CA SER A 56 16.13 -1.13 -11.37
C SER A 56 16.78 -1.55 -12.70
N LYS A 57 16.68 -0.71 -13.72
CA LYS A 57 17.31 -0.93 -15.04
C LYS A 57 18.83 -0.70 -15.01
N LYS A 58 19.31 0.11 -14.07
CA LYS A 58 20.71 0.54 -13.99
C LYS A 58 21.40 0.07 -12.71
N LEU A 59 20.63 -0.10 -11.62
CA LEU A 59 21.15 -0.36 -10.29
C LEU A 59 20.65 -1.71 -9.75
N GLY A 60 21.56 -2.48 -9.20
CA GLY A 60 21.24 -3.72 -8.50
C GLY A 60 20.37 -3.49 -7.25
N VAL A 61 19.76 -4.56 -6.74
CA VAL A 61 18.87 -4.51 -5.57
C VAL A 61 19.59 -3.96 -4.33
N LYS A 62 20.84 -4.33 -4.13
CA LYS A 62 21.67 -3.87 -2.99
C LYS A 62 21.79 -2.33 -2.96
N VAL A 63 22.10 -1.72 -4.10
CA VAL A 63 22.26 -0.26 -4.20
C VAL A 63 20.91 0.45 -3.95
N ARG A 64 19.80 -0.10 -4.45
CA ARG A 64 18.46 0.46 -4.19
C ARG A 64 18.09 0.41 -2.72
N PHE A 65 18.45 -0.66 -1.97
CA PHE A 65 18.28 -0.71 -0.52
C PHE A 65 19.15 0.31 0.21
N LEU A 66 20.38 0.54 -0.23
CA LEU A 66 21.25 1.55 0.37
C LEU A 66 20.71 2.97 0.13
N ILE A 67 20.20 3.27 -1.07
CA ILE A 67 19.52 4.54 -1.35
C ILE A 67 18.30 4.70 -0.44
N THR A 68 17.50 3.64 -0.28
CA THR A 68 16.36 3.63 0.66
C THR A 68 16.81 3.91 2.09
N ALA A 69 17.89 3.26 2.55
CA ALA A 69 18.44 3.46 3.88
C ALA A 69 18.82 4.91 4.14
N VAL A 70 19.53 5.53 3.17
CA VAL A 70 19.93 6.95 3.25
C VAL A 70 18.70 7.87 3.28
N CYS A 71 17.74 7.66 2.38
CA CYS A 71 16.52 8.47 2.35
C CYS A 71 15.73 8.37 3.67
N LEU A 72 15.55 7.17 4.20
CA LEU A 72 14.83 6.95 5.45
C LEU A 72 15.59 7.50 6.66
N PHE A 73 16.93 7.37 6.67
CA PHE A 73 17.74 8.00 7.70
C PHE A 73 17.56 9.52 7.70
N ILE A 74 17.74 10.16 6.54
CA ILE A 74 17.55 11.62 6.40
C ILE A 74 16.13 12.01 6.82
N GLY A 75 15.12 11.23 6.39
CA GLY A 75 13.73 11.48 6.70
C GLY A 75 13.44 11.46 8.20
N PHE A 76 13.71 10.36 8.86
CA PHE A 76 13.38 10.18 10.27
C PHE A 76 14.34 10.97 11.19
N PHE A 77 15.63 11.01 10.88
CA PHE A 77 16.60 11.80 11.65
C PHE A 77 16.32 13.29 11.51
N GLY A 78 16.00 13.78 10.31
CA GLY A 78 15.64 15.19 10.08
C GLY A 78 14.42 15.62 10.89
N VAL A 79 13.41 14.74 11.04
CA VAL A 79 12.26 15.01 11.95
C VAL A 79 12.72 15.10 13.41
N SER A 80 13.69 14.32 13.83
CA SER A 80 14.23 14.40 15.20
C SER A 80 14.92 15.71 15.54
N MET A 81 15.24 16.52 14.53
CA MET A 81 15.93 17.82 14.66
C MET A 81 14.97 19.02 14.55
N LEU A 82 13.66 18.80 14.54
CA LEU A 82 12.68 19.88 14.49
C LEU A 82 12.76 20.71 15.78
N ASN A 83 12.61 22.03 15.65
CA ASN A 83 12.69 22.96 16.75
C ASN A 83 11.29 23.48 17.13
N PRO A 84 10.77 23.20 18.33
CA PRO A 84 9.48 23.73 18.75
C PRO A 84 9.38 25.26 18.75
N ALA A 85 10.50 25.97 18.90
CA ALA A 85 10.52 27.45 18.86
C ALA A 85 10.39 28.03 17.44
N ASP A 86 10.60 27.23 16.37
CA ASP A 86 10.44 27.60 14.96
C ASP A 86 9.30 26.78 14.34
N SER A 87 8.07 27.13 14.66
CA SER A 87 6.89 26.37 14.25
C SER A 87 6.74 26.31 12.73
N ALA A 88 6.79 27.44 12.03
CA ALA A 88 6.61 27.52 10.58
C ALA A 88 7.74 26.82 9.82
N GLY A 89 9.00 27.00 10.23
CA GLY A 89 10.14 26.32 9.66
C GLY A 89 10.11 24.81 9.94
N SER A 90 9.65 24.41 11.13
CA SER A 90 9.50 23.00 11.51
C SER A 90 8.41 22.30 10.68
N LEU A 91 7.30 22.96 10.37
CA LEU A 91 6.27 22.40 9.49
C LEU A 91 6.81 22.10 8.08
N THR A 92 7.54 23.08 7.51
CA THR A 92 8.17 22.90 6.20
C THR A 92 9.19 21.75 6.22
N LYS A 93 10.03 21.71 7.25
CA LYS A 93 11.01 20.62 7.46
C LYS A 93 10.32 19.26 7.62
N LEU A 94 9.18 19.19 8.34
CA LEU A 94 8.39 17.98 8.47
C LEU A 94 7.90 17.46 7.11
N TYR A 95 7.38 18.35 6.26
CA TYR A 95 6.96 18.00 4.89
C TYR A 95 8.11 17.45 4.06
N ILE A 96 9.30 18.07 4.17
CA ILE A 96 10.49 17.63 3.43
C ILE A 96 11.00 16.31 4.00
N PHE A 97 11.26 16.24 5.29
CA PHE A 97 11.91 15.07 5.88
C PHE A 97 10.96 13.86 5.94
N TYR A 98 9.83 13.97 6.60
CA TYR A 98 8.89 12.85 6.69
C TYR A 98 8.17 12.61 5.36
N GLY A 99 7.70 13.68 4.71
CA GLY A 99 6.94 13.59 3.47
C GLY A 99 7.80 13.15 2.29
N VAL A 100 8.81 13.94 1.92
CA VAL A 100 9.59 13.68 0.70
C VAL A 100 10.60 12.55 0.91
N PHE A 101 11.51 12.68 1.88
CA PHE A 101 12.55 11.67 2.09
C PHE A 101 11.98 10.37 2.68
N GLY A 102 11.11 10.47 3.70
CA GLY A 102 10.46 9.31 4.29
C GLY A 102 9.59 8.58 3.27
N GLY A 103 8.62 9.27 2.67
CA GLY A 103 7.72 8.71 1.66
C GLY A 103 8.47 8.19 0.44
N GLY A 104 9.35 8.99 -0.15
CA GLY A 104 10.14 8.61 -1.33
C GLY A 104 11.05 7.40 -1.07
N GLY A 105 11.74 7.39 0.08
CA GLY A 105 12.56 6.27 0.50
C GLY A 105 11.77 4.98 0.65
N VAL A 106 10.60 5.03 1.32
CA VAL A 106 9.70 3.88 1.43
C VAL A 106 9.30 3.37 0.04
N GLY A 107 8.96 4.27 -0.90
CA GLY A 107 8.57 3.88 -2.25
C GLY A 107 9.66 3.12 -3.01
N ILE A 108 10.90 3.62 -2.98
CA ILE A 108 12.06 2.96 -3.61
C ILE A 108 12.27 1.56 -3.01
N GLY A 109 12.27 1.45 -1.69
CA GLY A 109 12.48 0.18 -0.99
C GLY A 109 11.35 -0.82 -1.20
N TYR A 110 10.10 -0.38 -1.16
CA TYR A 110 8.91 -1.18 -1.44
C TYR A 110 8.98 -1.82 -2.83
N ASN A 111 9.27 -1.02 -3.86
CA ASN A 111 9.45 -1.51 -5.21
C ASN A 111 10.62 -2.50 -5.31
N ALA A 112 11.75 -2.19 -4.66
CA ALA A 112 12.93 -3.04 -4.65
C ALA A 112 12.66 -4.42 -4.02
N VAL A 113 11.95 -4.47 -2.88
CA VAL A 113 11.56 -5.73 -2.21
C VAL A 113 10.66 -6.56 -3.12
N ILE A 114 9.53 -5.99 -3.54
CA ILE A 114 8.51 -6.75 -4.28
C ILE A 114 9.09 -7.25 -5.59
N SER A 115 9.74 -6.38 -6.37
CA SER A 115 10.28 -6.75 -7.67
C SER A 115 11.43 -7.76 -7.61
N THR A 116 12.09 -7.89 -6.47
CA THR A 116 13.17 -8.86 -6.29
C THR A 116 12.62 -10.22 -5.86
N ILE A 117 11.75 -10.23 -4.85
CA ILE A 117 11.25 -11.48 -4.27
C ILE A 117 10.27 -12.20 -5.21
N THR A 118 9.45 -11.48 -5.97
CA THR A 118 8.56 -12.12 -6.96
C THR A 118 9.32 -12.92 -8.03
N LYS A 119 10.57 -12.58 -8.31
CA LYS A 119 11.45 -13.35 -9.22
C LYS A 119 11.89 -14.70 -8.65
N TRP A 120 11.90 -14.85 -7.31
CA TRP A 120 12.21 -16.13 -6.65
C TRP A 120 11.02 -17.10 -6.64
N PHE A 121 9.79 -16.59 -6.83
CA PHE A 121 8.56 -17.36 -6.75
C PHE A 121 7.67 -17.11 -7.98
N PRO A 122 8.14 -17.45 -9.21
CA PRO A 122 7.42 -17.16 -10.44
C PRO A 122 6.06 -17.86 -10.50
N ASP A 123 5.93 -19.06 -9.90
CA ASP A 123 4.70 -19.85 -9.89
C ASP A 123 3.69 -19.43 -8.81
N LYS A 124 4.11 -18.61 -7.84
CA LYS A 124 3.30 -18.18 -6.68
C LYS A 124 3.49 -16.69 -6.39
N VAL A 125 3.44 -15.86 -7.44
CA VAL A 125 3.66 -14.41 -7.34
C VAL A 125 2.64 -13.73 -6.41
N GLY A 126 1.39 -14.18 -6.45
CA GLY A 126 0.32 -13.65 -5.60
C GLY A 126 0.59 -13.92 -4.12
N LEU A 127 0.84 -15.17 -3.74
CA LEU A 127 1.11 -15.56 -2.36
C LEU A 127 2.40 -14.92 -1.84
N ALA A 128 3.47 -14.92 -2.64
CA ALA A 128 4.75 -14.28 -2.27
C ALA A 128 4.56 -12.79 -2.02
N SER A 129 3.86 -12.08 -2.92
CA SER A 129 3.51 -10.67 -2.73
C SER A 129 2.64 -10.48 -1.48
N GLY A 130 1.65 -11.34 -1.26
CA GLY A 130 0.75 -11.28 -0.11
C GLY A 130 1.48 -11.37 1.22
N ILE A 131 2.38 -12.35 1.37
CA ILE A 131 3.19 -12.54 2.60
C ILE A 131 4.12 -11.34 2.84
N MET A 132 4.76 -10.85 1.81
CA MET A 132 5.62 -9.67 1.94
C MET A 132 4.81 -8.43 2.34
N LEU A 133 3.75 -8.17 1.60
CA LEU A 133 2.92 -7.00 1.80
C LEU A 133 2.13 -7.06 3.12
N MET A 134 1.87 -8.25 3.68
CA MET A 134 1.34 -8.38 5.04
C MET A 134 2.21 -7.63 6.05
N GLY A 135 3.54 -7.75 5.96
CA GLY A 135 4.45 -6.98 6.80
C GLY A 135 4.17 -5.48 6.71
N PHE A 136 4.04 -4.95 5.49
CA PHE A 136 3.74 -3.53 5.27
C PHE A 136 2.37 -3.13 5.87
N GLY A 137 1.34 -3.98 5.72
CA GLY A 137 0.01 -3.73 6.29
C GLY A 137 -0.05 -3.79 7.82
N LEU A 138 0.77 -4.64 8.44
CA LEU A 138 0.84 -4.79 9.89
C LEU A 138 1.81 -3.80 10.56
N GLY A 139 2.56 -3.01 9.78
CA GLY A 139 3.60 -2.13 10.32
C GLY A 139 3.09 -1.16 11.38
N SER A 140 1.97 -0.50 11.13
CA SER A 140 1.35 0.43 12.08
C SER A 140 0.77 -0.29 13.30
N LEU A 141 0.26 -1.51 13.17
CA LEU A 141 -0.29 -2.28 14.28
C LEU A 141 0.82 -2.81 15.20
N LEU A 142 1.81 -3.50 14.63
CA LEU A 142 2.85 -4.16 15.43
C LEU A 142 3.90 -3.18 15.97
N LEU A 143 4.35 -2.25 15.14
CA LEU A 143 5.32 -1.25 15.57
C LEU A 143 4.64 -0.03 16.22
N GLY A 144 3.37 0.20 15.97
CA GLY A 144 2.64 1.35 16.48
C GLY A 144 2.59 1.38 18.01
N SER A 145 2.31 0.25 18.65
CA SER A 145 2.31 0.13 20.12
C SER A 145 3.70 0.40 20.72
N VAL A 146 4.75 -0.12 20.06
CA VAL A 146 6.15 0.13 20.46
C VAL A 146 6.47 1.62 20.34
N VAL A 147 6.14 2.22 19.18
CA VAL A 147 6.37 3.65 18.92
C VAL A 147 5.62 4.53 19.92
N THR A 148 4.35 4.23 20.20
CA THR A 148 3.55 4.99 21.17
C THR A 148 4.16 4.89 22.58
N GLY A 149 4.61 3.70 22.98
CA GLY A 149 5.32 3.51 24.26
C GLY A 149 6.64 4.29 24.32
N MET A 150 7.39 4.32 23.24
CA MET A 150 8.63 5.11 23.14
C MET A 150 8.35 6.62 23.23
N VAL A 151 7.33 7.11 22.53
CA VAL A 151 6.92 8.53 22.60
C VAL A 151 6.51 8.92 24.00
N ALA A 152 5.76 8.07 24.69
CA ALA A 152 5.36 8.31 26.09
C ALA A 152 6.55 8.30 27.07
N ALA A 153 7.54 7.43 26.85
CA ALA A 153 8.68 7.27 27.74
C ALA A 153 9.77 8.35 27.58
N GLN A 154 10.05 8.77 26.34
CA GLN A 154 11.21 9.62 26.04
C GLN A 154 10.91 10.83 25.13
N GLY A 155 9.64 10.99 24.73
CA GLY A 155 9.18 12.07 23.86
C GLY A 155 9.31 11.75 22.37
N LEU A 156 8.75 12.65 21.56
CA LEU A 156 8.60 12.48 20.11
C LEU A 156 9.94 12.47 19.37
N PHE A 157 10.76 13.49 19.57
CA PHE A 157 12.02 13.68 18.82
C PHE A 157 13.06 12.59 19.06
N PRO A 158 13.34 12.18 20.34
CA PRO A 158 14.21 11.03 20.60
C PRO A 158 13.69 9.74 19.96
N THR A 159 12.37 9.53 19.94
CA THR A 159 11.76 8.37 19.27
C THR A 159 12.06 8.38 17.77
N PHE A 160 11.93 9.50 17.09
CA PHE A 160 12.30 9.61 15.68
C PHE A 160 13.78 9.33 15.41
N LYS A 161 14.68 9.75 16.32
CA LYS A 161 16.11 9.46 16.23
C LYS A 161 16.41 7.95 16.31
N ILE A 162 15.76 7.26 17.24
CA ILE A 162 15.90 5.80 17.40
C ILE A 162 15.33 5.08 16.18
N LEU A 163 14.15 5.50 15.70
CA LEU A 163 13.53 4.94 14.51
C LEU A 163 14.43 5.13 13.27
N ALA A 164 15.07 6.30 13.11
CA ALA A 164 16.01 6.55 12.01
C ALA A 164 17.12 5.51 12.00
N ILE A 165 17.73 5.22 13.15
CA ILE A 165 18.81 4.23 13.28
C ILE A 165 18.26 2.82 13.03
N ALA A 166 17.16 2.43 13.68
CA ALA A 166 16.60 1.09 13.58
C ALA A 166 16.18 0.75 12.14
N ILE A 167 15.48 1.67 11.45
CA ILE A 167 15.07 1.48 10.07
C ILE A 167 16.30 1.36 9.15
N THR A 168 17.28 2.23 9.35
CA THR A 168 18.52 2.19 8.55
C THR A 168 19.26 0.87 8.71
N VAL A 169 19.40 0.36 9.94
CA VAL A 169 20.02 -0.94 10.21
C VAL A 169 19.24 -2.05 9.49
N VAL A 170 17.91 -2.07 9.57
CA VAL A 170 17.10 -3.06 8.88
C VAL A 170 17.28 -3.00 7.36
N MET A 171 17.37 -1.79 6.77
CA MET A 171 17.61 -1.61 5.33
C MET A 171 19.02 -2.09 4.92
N VAL A 172 20.05 -1.76 5.70
CA VAL A 172 21.43 -2.20 5.42
C VAL A 172 21.57 -3.72 5.54
N VAL A 173 21.00 -4.33 6.58
CA VAL A 173 20.94 -5.79 6.73
C VAL A 173 20.17 -6.41 5.55
N GLY A 174 19.07 -5.78 5.12
CA GLY A 174 18.34 -6.19 3.91
C GLY A 174 19.22 -6.15 2.66
N ALA A 175 20.04 -5.11 2.49
CA ALA A 175 20.96 -4.97 1.36
C ALA A 175 22.04 -6.07 1.32
N ILE A 176 22.38 -6.64 2.48
CA ILE A 176 23.35 -7.74 2.59
C ILE A 176 22.67 -9.09 2.29
N ILE A 177 21.49 -9.31 2.86
CA ILE A 177 20.83 -10.63 2.82
C ILE A 177 20.04 -10.84 1.53
N ILE A 178 19.33 -9.82 1.03
CA ILE A 178 18.44 -9.98 -0.12
C ILE A 178 19.25 -9.87 -1.42
N LYS A 179 19.32 -10.99 -2.13
CA LYS A 179 19.93 -11.07 -3.46
C LYS A 179 18.85 -11.26 -4.51
N ALA A 180 19.06 -10.70 -5.70
CA ALA A 180 18.27 -11.11 -6.85
C ALA A 180 18.68 -12.54 -7.26
N PRO A 181 17.77 -13.38 -7.78
CA PRO A 181 18.18 -14.64 -8.38
C PRO A 181 19.15 -14.36 -9.51
N GLU A 182 20.21 -15.13 -9.58
CA GLU A 182 21.13 -15.10 -10.72
C GLU A 182 20.31 -15.49 -11.97
N ALA A 183 20.44 -14.70 -13.04
CA ALA A 183 19.93 -15.13 -14.32
C ALA A 183 20.62 -16.48 -14.63
N PRO A 184 19.91 -17.51 -15.11
CA PRO A 184 20.56 -18.73 -15.56
C PRO A 184 21.73 -18.32 -16.46
N ALA A 185 22.95 -18.72 -16.11
CA ALA A 185 24.08 -18.51 -16.98
C ALA A 185 23.69 -18.99 -18.37
N ALA A 186 23.79 -18.13 -19.39
CA ALA A 186 23.52 -18.53 -20.73
C ALA A 186 24.39 -19.77 -21.02
N PRO A 187 23.82 -20.94 -21.35
CA PRO A 187 24.64 -22.07 -21.72
C PRO A 187 25.46 -21.64 -22.93
N ALA A 188 26.81 -21.80 -22.82
CA ALA A 188 27.65 -21.68 -23.98
C ALA A 188 27.07 -22.61 -25.07
N GLU A 189 26.77 -22.05 -26.21
CA GLU A 189 26.53 -22.66 -27.49
C GLU A 189 26.22 -24.16 -27.52
N ALA A 190 25.10 -24.62 -26.98
CA ALA A 190 24.50 -25.90 -27.37
C ALA A 190 23.03 -25.94 -26.95
N LYS A 191 22.15 -26.06 -27.94
CA LYS A 191 20.71 -26.29 -27.86
C LYS A 191 19.84 -25.06 -27.56
N ALA A 192 19.83 -24.10 -28.49
CA ALA A 192 18.87 -22.99 -28.52
C ALA A 192 17.47 -23.42 -29.01
N GLU A 193 17.25 -24.66 -29.41
CA GLU A 193 15.99 -25.04 -30.09
C GLU A 193 14.93 -25.70 -29.21
N GLU A 194 15.25 -26.17 -27.97
CA GLU A 194 14.24 -26.89 -27.17
C GLU A 194 13.74 -26.13 -25.91
N LYS A 195 14.24 -24.92 -25.60
CA LYS A 195 13.79 -24.09 -24.46
C LYS A 195 13.05 -22.82 -24.84
N GLU A 196 12.88 -22.52 -26.12
CA GLU A 196 12.03 -21.41 -26.57
C GLU A 196 10.53 -21.68 -26.41
N GLU A 197 10.10 -22.92 -26.29
CA GLU A 197 8.66 -23.26 -26.17
C GLU A 197 8.03 -22.97 -24.78
N LYS A 198 8.79 -22.63 -23.74
CA LYS A 198 8.23 -22.36 -22.40
C LYS A 198 8.30 -20.90 -21.94
N SER A 199 8.73 -19.96 -22.77
CA SER A 199 8.82 -18.53 -22.42
C SER A 199 8.23 -17.60 -23.48
N THR A 200 7.15 -17.99 -24.13
CA THR A 200 6.37 -17.12 -25.05
C THR A 200 5.40 -16.18 -24.34
N ALA A 201 5.57 -15.93 -23.03
CA ALA A 201 4.81 -14.90 -22.35
C ALA A 201 5.18 -13.52 -22.91
N VAL A 202 4.28 -12.93 -23.69
CA VAL A 202 4.45 -11.57 -24.25
C VAL A 202 4.67 -10.61 -23.08
N SER A 203 5.85 -9.97 -23.05
CA SER A 203 6.20 -9.01 -22.01
C SER A 203 6.12 -7.59 -22.55
N PHE A 204 5.21 -6.82 -22.01
CA PHE A 204 4.99 -5.41 -22.37
C PHE A 204 6.03 -4.51 -21.71
N SER A 205 6.57 -3.55 -22.44
CA SER A 205 7.24 -2.39 -21.88
C SER A 205 6.22 -1.48 -21.18
N ALA A 206 6.68 -0.55 -20.35
CA ALA A 206 5.80 0.41 -19.68
C ALA A 206 4.99 1.25 -20.69
N GLY A 207 5.60 1.66 -21.80
CA GLY A 207 4.91 2.40 -22.85
C GLY A 207 3.84 1.58 -23.58
N GLU A 208 4.09 0.30 -23.83
CA GLU A 208 3.11 -0.60 -24.45
C GLU A 208 1.97 -0.90 -23.47
N MET A 209 2.26 -1.13 -22.18
CA MET A 209 1.26 -1.32 -21.13
C MET A 209 0.28 -0.14 -21.07
N LEU A 210 0.80 1.10 -21.08
CA LEU A 210 0.00 2.33 -21.02
C LEU A 210 -0.91 2.53 -22.24
N LYS A 211 -0.60 1.91 -23.37
CA LYS A 211 -1.45 1.95 -24.59
C LYS A 211 -2.62 0.96 -24.53
N THR A 212 -2.65 0.06 -23.54
CA THR A 212 -3.71 -0.96 -23.45
C THR A 212 -4.90 -0.45 -22.64
N SER A 213 -6.12 -0.66 -23.13
CA SER A 213 -7.36 -0.39 -22.39
C SER A 213 -7.45 -1.22 -21.10
N ARG A 214 -6.91 -2.44 -21.14
CA ARG A 214 -6.84 -3.35 -19.98
C ARG A 214 -6.11 -2.72 -18.80
N PHE A 215 -4.99 -2.02 -19.02
CA PHE A 215 -4.27 -1.31 -17.96
C PHE A 215 -5.15 -0.24 -17.32
N TRP A 216 -5.79 0.62 -18.11
CA TRP A 216 -6.57 1.72 -17.58
C TRP A 216 -7.83 1.26 -16.85
N ILE A 217 -8.51 0.22 -17.35
CA ILE A 217 -9.68 -0.36 -16.65
C ILE A 217 -9.24 -0.93 -15.30
N PHE A 218 -8.14 -1.68 -15.26
CA PHE A 218 -7.60 -2.21 -14.01
C PHE A 218 -7.12 -1.09 -13.07
N PHE A 219 -6.48 -0.07 -13.59
CA PHE A 219 -6.00 1.08 -12.83
C PHE A 219 -7.15 1.83 -12.15
N LEU A 220 -8.23 2.09 -12.87
CA LEU A 220 -9.46 2.69 -12.32
C LEU A 220 -10.14 1.77 -11.30
N TRP A 221 -10.15 0.45 -11.55
CA TRP A 221 -10.62 -0.53 -10.58
C TRP A 221 -9.86 -0.45 -9.26
N ALA A 222 -8.54 -0.38 -9.33
CA ALA A 222 -7.70 -0.26 -8.16
C ALA A 222 -7.89 1.09 -7.42
N ILE A 223 -8.07 2.19 -8.16
CA ILE A 223 -8.40 3.51 -7.57
C ILE A 223 -9.70 3.41 -6.78
N ALA A 224 -10.76 2.88 -7.38
CA ALA A 224 -12.08 2.83 -6.75
C ALA A 224 -12.05 2.00 -5.45
N LEU A 225 -11.46 0.80 -5.46
CA LEU A 225 -11.37 -0.03 -4.27
C LEU A 225 -10.45 0.56 -3.19
N ASN A 226 -9.30 1.12 -3.58
CA ASN A 226 -8.42 1.78 -2.63
C ASN A 226 -9.10 3.02 -2.01
N SER A 227 -9.87 3.79 -2.79
CA SER A 227 -10.63 4.94 -2.28
C SER A 227 -11.65 4.51 -1.23
N ALA A 228 -12.45 3.47 -1.53
CA ALA A 228 -13.42 2.91 -0.58
C ALA A 228 -12.75 2.46 0.74
N GLY A 229 -11.61 1.76 0.66
CA GLY A 229 -10.88 1.32 1.84
C GLY A 229 -10.29 2.48 2.65
N LEU A 230 -9.71 3.49 1.99
CA LEU A 230 -9.09 4.64 2.66
C LEU A 230 -10.09 5.57 3.32
N MET A 231 -11.35 5.64 2.84
CA MET A 231 -12.43 6.34 3.53
C MET A 231 -12.64 5.83 4.96
N VAL A 232 -12.47 4.53 5.16
CA VAL A 232 -12.69 3.87 6.46
C VAL A 232 -11.41 3.81 7.28
N ILE A 233 -10.30 3.38 6.68
CA ILE A 233 -9.04 3.11 7.40
C ILE A 233 -8.55 4.36 8.15
N ASN A 234 -8.64 5.54 7.53
CA ASN A 234 -8.22 6.78 8.16
C ASN A 234 -9.12 7.21 9.33
N SER A 235 -10.33 6.66 9.44
CA SER A 235 -11.33 7.01 10.44
C SER A 235 -11.75 5.82 11.31
N ALA A 236 -11.12 4.66 11.17
CA ALA A 236 -11.57 3.41 11.80
C ALA A 236 -11.71 3.49 13.32
N ALA A 237 -10.75 4.14 14.01
CA ALA A 237 -10.83 4.39 15.44
C ALA A 237 -12.03 5.28 15.81
N ASN A 238 -12.22 6.37 15.06
CA ASN A 238 -13.34 7.30 15.28
C ASN A 238 -14.69 6.65 14.97
N ILE A 239 -14.77 5.84 13.90
CA ILE A 239 -15.96 5.04 13.58
C ILE A 239 -16.29 4.11 14.75
N SER A 240 -15.31 3.36 15.26
CA SER A 240 -15.52 2.47 16.40
C SER A 240 -16.04 3.23 17.63
N LEU A 241 -15.42 4.37 17.97
CA LEU A 241 -15.83 5.22 19.09
C LEU A 241 -17.27 5.76 18.90
N ALA A 242 -17.63 6.19 17.69
CA ALA A 242 -18.96 6.73 17.39
C ALA A 242 -20.08 5.70 17.61
N PHE A 243 -19.77 4.40 17.58
CA PHE A 243 -20.72 3.32 17.84
C PHE A 243 -20.52 2.64 19.20
N GLY A 244 -19.88 3.34 20.16
CA GLY A 244 -19.72 2.85 21.53
C GLY A 244 -18.60 1.84 21.74
N GLY A 245 -17.73 1.65 20.75
CA GLY A 245 -16.54 0.81 20.85
C GLY A 245 -15.31 1.57 21.39
N SER A 246 -14.14 0.96 21.27
CA SER A 246 -12.86 1.56 21.64
C SER A 246 -12.03 1.86 20.37
N ALA A 247 -11.05 2.77 20.50
CA ALA A 247 -10.08 3.03 19.42
C ALA A 247 -9.31 1.76 19.03
N ILE A 248 -9.00 0.89 20.01
CA ILE A 248 -8.32 -0.40 19.77
C ILE A 248 -9.18 -1.32 18.93
N LEU A 249 -10.49 -1.34 19.13
CA LEU A 249 -11.41 -2.14 18.31
C LEU A 249 -11.40 -1.66 16.85
N GLY A 250 -11.26 -0.36 16.61
CA GLY A 250 -11.08 0.19 15.27
C GLY A 250 -9.82 -0.32 14.56
N MET A 251 -8.78 -0.70 15.33
CA MET A 251 -7.53 -1.23 14.74
C MET A 251 -7.69 -2.64 14.12
N VAL A 252 -8.83 -3.32 14.32
CA VAL A 252 -9.14 -4.60 13.67
C VAL A 252 -8.98 -4.49 12.14
N VAL A 253 -9.28 -3.34 11.56
CA VAL A 253 -9.11 -3.10 10.12
C VAL A 253 -7.66 -3.28 9.68
N SER A 254 -6.67 -2.89 10.49
CA SER A 254 -5.24 -3.04 10.18
C SER A 254 -4.79 -4.49 10.27
N LEU A 255 -5.30 -5.25 11.23
CA LEU A 255 -5.03 -6.68 11.35
C LEU A 255 -5.51 -7.42 10.09
N PHE A 256 -6.75 -7.17 9.69
CA PHE A 256 -7.33 -7.82 8.51
C PHE A 256 -6.83 -7.23 7.17
N ASN A 257 -6.27 -6.02 7.16
CA ASN A 257 -5.48 -5.53 6.04
C ASN A 257 -4.24 -6.43 5.80
N GLY A 258 -3.54 -6.83 6.86
CA GLY A 258 -2.45 -7.79 6.75
C GLY A 258 -2.92 -9.17 6.26
N ALA A 259 -3.95 -9.74 6.89
CA ALA A 259 -4.52 -11.05 6.52
C ALA A 259 -5.08 -11.05 5.09
N GLY A 260 -5.76 -10.00 4.69
CA GLY A 260 -6.35 -9.82 3.36
C GLY A 260 -5.32 -9.92 2.24
N ARG A 261 -4.08 -9.48 2.49
CA ARG A 261 -2.98 -9.58 1.50
C ARG A 261 -2.62 -11.03 1.20
N ILE A 262 -2.52 -11.87 2.23
CA ILE A 262 -2.23 -13.31 2.05
C ILE A 262 -3.42 -14.00 1.37
N ILE A 263 -4.64 -13.72 1.85
CA ILE A 263 -5.86 -14.31 1.30
C ILE A 263 -6.00 -13.98 -0.18
N ALA A 264 -5.83 -12.70 -0.55
CA ALA A 264 -5.93 -12.27 -1.94
C ALA A 264 -4.83 -12.86 -2.82
N GLY A 265 -3.61 -12.97 -2.32
CA GLY A 265 -2.49 -13.58 -3.02
C GLY A 265 -2.72 -15.07 -3.30
N ASN A 266 -3.13 -15.82 -2.27
CA ASN A 266 -3.47 -17.23 -2.42
C ASN A 266 -4.66 -17.45 -3.35
N ASN A 267 -5.69 -16.60 -3.25
CA ASN A 267 -6.84 -16.64 -4.16
C ASN A 267 -6.42 -16.37 -5.60
N PHE A 268 -5.49 -15.43 -5.82
CA PHE A 268 -5.00 -15.09 -7.15
C PHE A 268 -4.26 -16.27 -7.79
N ASP A 269 -3.38 -16.94 -7.03
CA ASP A 269 -2.60 -18.08 -7.53
C ASP A 269 -3.49 -19.32 -7.75
N ARG A 270 -4.55 -19.52 -6.93
CA ARG A 270 -5.43 -20.70 -7.02
C ARG A 270 -6.58 -20.54 -8.02
N PHE A 271 -7.19 -19.38 -8.07
CA PHE A 271 -8.43 -19.13 -8.83
C PHE A 271 -8.23 -18.22 -10.03
N GLY A 272 -7.02 -17.71 -10.22
CA GLY A 272 -6.66 -16.79 -11.27
C GLY A 272 -7.26 -15.39 -11.09
N ARG A 273 -6.91 -14.52 -12.03
CA ARG A 273 -7.24 -13.10 -12.02
C ARG A 273 -8.73 -12.81 -11.83
N LYS A 274 -9.58 -13.44 -12.65
CA LYS A 274 -11.01 -13.11 -12.73
C LYS A 274 -11.75 -13.36 -11.42
N LYS A 275 -11.54 -14.53 -10.82
CA LYS A 275 -12.23 -14.88 -9.56
C LYS A 275 -11.64 -14.12 -8.38
N SER A 276 -10.32 -13.93 -8.31
CA SER A 276 -9.67 -13.23 -7.21
C SER A 276 -10.06 -11.76 -7.14
N THR A 277 -10.12 -11.05 -8.28
CA THR A 277 -10.59 -9.66 -8.32
C THR A 277 -12.07 -9.54 -7.92
N LEU A 278 -12.92 -10.50 -8.33
CA LEU A 278 -14.33 -10.53 -7.92
C LEU A 278 -14.48 -10.76 -6.40
N ILE A 279 -13.75 -11.73 -5.83
CA ILE A 279 -13.79 -12.00 -4.39
C ILE A 279 -13.40 -10.74 -3.61
N ASN A 280 -12.38 -10.00 -4.08
CA ASN A 280 -11.95 -8.78 -3.41
C ASN A 280 -13.01 -7.67 -3.46
N VAL A 281 -13.70 -7.49 -4.59
CA VAL A 281 -14.86 -6.59 -4.73
C VAL A 281 -16.00 -7.04 -3.82
N SER A 282 -16.26 -8.35 -3.73
CA SER A 282 -17.33 -8.92 -2.87
C SER A 282 -17.04 -8.63 -1.39
N PHE A 283 -15.80 -8.72 -0.94
CA PHE A 283 -15.44 -8.33 0.43
C PHE A 283 -15.76 -6.87 0.72
N MET A 284 -15.44 -5.96 -0.21
CA MET A 284 -15.78 -4.54 -0.03
C MET A 284 -17.28 -4.28 -0.09
N MET A 285 -18.01 -5.02 -0.91
CA MET A 285 -19.48 -4.92 -0.97
C MET A 285 -20.14 -5.38 0.34
N ILE A 286 -19.71 -6.53 0.88
CA ILE A 286 -20.17 -7.04 2.17
C ILE A 286 -19.86 -6.00 3.27
N ALA A 287 -18.65 -5.43 3.26
CA ALA A 287 -18.28 -4.37 4.19
C ALA A 287 -19.23 -3.18 4.11
N GLY A 288 -19.48 -2.65 2.92
CA GLY A 288 -20.37 -1.51 2.72
C GLY A 288 -21.80 -1.79 3.21
N ILE A 289 -22.36 -2.96 2.89
CA ILE A 289 -23.69 -3.37 3.36
C ILE A 289 -23.72 -3.47 4.90
N LEU A 290 -22.75 -4.13 5.52
CA LEU A 290 -22.69 -4.27 6.97
C LEU A 290 -22.56 -2.91 7.68
N LEU A 291 -21.74 -2.00 7.15
CA LEU A 291 -21.57 -0.67 7.71
C LEU A 291 -22.85 0.18 7.57
N VAL A 292 -23.55 0.11 6.44
CA VAL A 292 -24.85 0.80 6.27
C VAL A 292 -25.90 0.24 7.24
N LEU A 293 -25.96 -1.09 7.40
CA LEU A 293 -26.85 -1.71 8.38
C LEU A 293 -26.48 -1.31 9.81
N ALA A 294 -25.18 -1.23 10.11
CA ALA A 294 -24.69 -0.78 11.40
C ALA A 294 -25.12 0.67 11.72
N GLY A 295 -25.06 1.57 10.74
CA GLY A 295 -25.57 2.94 10.89
C GLY A 295 -27.04 2.98 11.27
N LYS A 296 -27.88 2.15 10.61
CA LYS A 296 -29.32 2.07 10.90
C LYS A 296 -29.65 1.43 12.24
N THR A 297 -28.89 0.45 12.70
CA THR A 297 -29.17 -0.34 13.90
C THR A 297 -28.33 0.08 15.09
N ASN A 298 -27.42 1.03 14.92
CA ASN A 298 -26.42 1.45 15.90
C ASN A 298 -25.63 0.26 16.52
N SER A 299 -25.27 -0.73 15.68
CA SER A 299 -24.68 -1.99 16.12
C SER A 299 -23.15 -1.98 16.01
N LEU A 300 -22.48 -2.00 17.17
CA LEU A 300 -21.01 -2.14 17.24
C LEU A 300 -20.51 -3.46 16.63
N LEU A 301 -21.28 -4.54 16.74
CA LEU A 301 -20.90 -5.82 16.12
C LEU A 301 -20.83 -5.71 14.59
N LEU A 302 -21.84 -5.10 13.96
CA LEU A 302 -21.86 -4.90 12.52
C LEU A 302 -20.74 -3.96 12.08
N ILE A 303 -20.40 -2.90 12.84
CA ILE A 303 -19.22 -2.06 12.60
C ILE A 303 -17.96 -2.91 12.61
N THR A 304 -17.76 -3.71 13.65
CA THR A 304 -16.53 -4.52 13.81
C THR A 304 -16.37 -5.49 12.65
N VAL A 305 -17.43 -6.22 12.28
CA VAL A 305 -17.38 -7.17 11.15
C VAL A 305 -17.22 -6.41 9.83
N GLY A 306 -17.86 -5.26 9.66
CA GLY A 306 -17.65 -4.39 8.50
C GLY A 306 -16.19 -3.95 8.35
N LEU A 307 -15.55 -3.53 9.44
CA LEU A 307 -14.13 -3.14 9.47
C LEU A 307 -13.20 -4.32 9.10
N VAL A 308 -13.53 -5.55 9.51
CA VAL A 308 -12.82 -6.77 9.10
C VAL A 308 -12.83 -6.90 7.58
N PHE A 309 -14.00 -6.81 6.96
CA PHE A 309 -14.14 -6.96 5.50
C PHE A 309 -13.51 -5.78 4.72
N VAL A 310 -13.58 -4.55 5.24
CA VAL A 310 -12.83 -3.40 4.67
C VAL A 310 -11.34 -3.71 4.69
N GLY A 311 -10.81 -4.17 5.83
CA GLY A 311 -9.40 -4.53 5.96
C GLY A 311 -8.99 -5.57 4.93
N MET A 312 -9.74 -6.67 4.81
CA MET A 312 -9.46 -7.73 3.84
C MET A 312 -9.46 -7.23 2.39
N ALA A 313 -10.45 -6.44 2.01
CA ALA A 313 -10.58 -5.93 0.64
C ALA A 313 -9.49 -4.91 0.29
N TYR A 314 -9.23 -3.95 1.19
CA TYR A 314 -8.17 -2.97 0.98
C TYR A 314 -6.79 -3.62 0.95
N GLY A 315 -6.50 -4.54 1.87
CA GLY A 315 -5.24 -5.27 1.90
C GLY A 315 -5.04 -6.14 0.65
N GLY A 316 -6.10 -6.73 0.13
CA GLY A 316 -6.05 -7.55 -1.08
C GLY A 316 -5.70 -6.75 -2.35
N THR A 317 -6.10 -5.49 -2.45
CA THR A 317 -5.92 -4.68 -3.66
C THR A 317 -4.46 -4.50 -4.09
N PRO A 318 -3.48 -4.12 -3.24
CA PRO A 318 -2.06 -4.03 -3.62
C PRO A 318 -1.47 -5.39 -4.03
N THR A 319 -1.87 -6.47 -3.37
CA THR A 319 -1.42 -7.83 -3.70
C THR A 319 -1.91 -8.25 -5.08
N ILE A 320 -3.19 -8.01 -5.37
CA ILE A 320 -3.78 -8.25 -6.69
C ILE A 320 -3.10 -7.35 -7.73
N THR A 321 -2.79 -6.09 -7.40
CA THR A 321 -2.09 -5.18 -8.33
C THR A 321 -0.71 -5.74 -8.71
N SER A 322 0.05 -6.28 -7.76
CA SER A 322 1.32 -6.93 -8.03
C SER A 322 1.15 -8.16 -8.95
N ALA A 323 0.29 -9.09 -8.54
CA ALA A 323 0.07 -10.34 -9.27
C ALA A 323 -0.54 -10.12 -10.66
N TYR A 324 -1.52 -9.21 -10.77
CA TYR A 324 -2.15 -8.84 -12.04
C TYR A 324 -1.15 -8.22 -13.01
N THR A 325 -0.31 -7.30 -12.53
CA THR A 325 0.70 -6.65 -13.38
C THR A 325 1.71 -7.66 -13.91
N ASN A 326 2.16 -8.59 -13.08
CA ASN A 326 3.07 -9.66 -13.48
C ASN A 326 2.43 -10.56 -14.55
N LEU A 327 1.22 -11.07 -14.26
CA LEU A 327 0.51 -11.99 -15.15
C LEU A 327 0.13 -11.33 -16.49
N SER A 328 -0.44 -10.11 -16.44
CA SER A 328 -1.04 -9.50 -17.64
C SER A 328 -0.04 -8.78 -18.53
N PHE A 329 1.08 -8.33 -17.99
CA PHE A 329 2.09 -7.55 -18.72
C PHE A 329 3.49 -8.20 -18.74
N GLY A 330 3.61 -9.40 -18.16
CA GLY A 330 4.80 -10.23 -18.19
C GLY A 330 5.87 -9.84 -17.16
N PRO A 331 6.77 -10.81 -16.86
CA PRO A 331 7.76 -10.64 -15.78
C PRO A 331 8.97 -9.78 -16.18
N LYS A 332 9.32 -9.69 -17.47
CA LYS A 332 10.55 -9.02 -17.96
C LYS A 332 10.62 -7.55 -17.51
N ASN A 333 9.53 -6.82 -17.66
CA ASN A 333 9.44 -5.40 -17.31
C ASN A 333 8.61 -5.16 -16.04
N PHE A 334 8.37 -6.19 -15.22
CA PHE A 334 7.49 -6.14 -14.06
C PHE A 334 7.80 -4.97 -13.13
N THR A 335 9.06 -4.73 -12.80
CA THR A 335 9.47 -3.68 -11.87
C THR A 335 9.00 -2.28 -12.31
N ALA A 336 9.13 -1.96 -13.60
CA ALA A 336 8.68 -0.68 -14.17
C ALA A 336 7.15 -0.64 -14.30
N ASN A 337 6.54 -1.72 -14.78
CA ASN A 337 5.09 -1.81 -14.96
C ASN A 337 4.35 -1.74 -13.61
N PHE A 338 4.84 -2.46 -12.60
CA PHE A 338 4.28 -2.45 -11.27
C PHE A 338 4.40 -1.06 -10.60
N SER A 339 5.52 -0.36 -10.79
CA SER A 339 5.68 0.99 -10.25
C SER A 339 4.61 1.95 -10.79
N ILE A 340 4.24 1.83 -12.07
CA ILE A 340 3.18 2.62 -12.69
C ILE A 340 1.79 2.16 -12.21
N ALA A 341 1.54 0.87 -12.15
CA ALA A 341 0.26 0.34 -11.66
C ALA A 341 -0.02 0.77 -10.21
N ASN A 342 1.02 0.84 -9.38
CA ASN A 342 0.90 1.28 -7.99
C ASN A 342 0.57 2.77 -7.82
N PHE A 343 0.72 3.60 -8.86
CA PHE A 343 0.23 4.99 -8.84
C PHE A 343 -1.29 5.08 -8.66
N SER A 344 -2.05 4.01 -8.84
CA SER A 344 -3.48 3.97 -8.50
C SER A 344 -3.76 4.34 -7.04
N LEU A 345 -2.80 4.15 -6.14
CA LEU A 345 -2.91 4.53 -4.75
C LEU A 345 -2.89 6.06 -4.54
N LEU A 346 -2.21 6.83 -5.40
CA LEU A 346 -2.08 8.28 -5.26
C LEU A 346 -3.44 9.00 -5.36
N PRO A 347 -4.21 8.87 -6.47
CA PRO A 347 -5.54 9.48 -6.52
C PRO A 347 -6.49 8.90 -5.47
N ALA A 348 -6.37 7.62 -5.12
CA ALA A 348 -7.19 7.02 -4.09
C ALA A 348 -6.95 7.61 -2.70
N ALA A 349 -5.68 7.90 -2.35
CA ALA A 349 -5.30 8.51 -1.08
C ALA A 349 -5.79 9.97 -0.92
N ILE A 350 -6.10 10.62 -2.04
CA ILE A 350 -6.69 11.97 -2.05
C ILE A 350 -8.23 11.86 -2.07
N VAL A 351 -8.77 11.12 -3.02
CA VAL A 351 -10.22 11.06 -3.30
C VAL A 351 -10.98 10.44 -2.14
N GLY A 352 -10.53 9.29 -1.61
CA GLY A 352 -11.23 8.59 -0.54
C GLY A 352 -11.40 9.45 0.72
N PRO A 353 -10.32 9.88 1.37
CA PRO A 353 -10.39 10.71 2.57
C PRO A 353 -11.10 12.05 2.36
N MET A 354 -10.89 12.71 1.20
CA MET A 354 -11.53 13.99 0.87
C MET A 354 -13.05 13.84 0.78
N ILE A 355 -13.54 12.81 0.09
CA ILE A 355 -14.98 12.53 0.00
C ILE A 355 -15.53 12.19 1.37
N SER A 356 -14.85 11.32 2.14
CA SER A 356 -15.25 10.97 3.50
C SER A 356 -15.37 12.20 4.40
N ALA A 357 -14.41 13.10 4.38
CA ALA A 357 -14.42 14.31 5.20
C ALA A 357 -15.60 15.24 4.84
N LYS A 358 -15.82 15.49 3.54
CA LYS A 358 -16.93 16.32 3.08
C LYS A 358 -18.30 15.71 3.41
N LEU A 359 -18.46 14.40 3.24
CA LEU A 359 -19.71 13.71 3.57
C LEU A 359 -19.97 13.71 5.08
N LEU A 360 -18.93 13.52 5.89
CA LEU A 360 -19.03 13.57 7.35
C LEU A 360 -19.43 14.96 7.85
N GLU A 361 -18.82 16.02 7.30
CA GLU A 361 -19.16 17.41 7.58
C GLU A 361 -20.62 17.71 7.21
N ALA A 362 -21.02 17.37 5.99
CA ALA A 362 -22.39 17.57 5.49
C ALA A 362 -23.45 16.79 6.28
N ALA A 363 -23.08 15.64 6.85
CA ALA A 363 -23.96 14.81 7.68
C ALA A 363 -23.91 15.15 9.19
N GLY A 364 -23.30 16.27 9.58
CA GLY A 364 -23.20 16.68 10.98
C GLY A 364 -22.43 15.68 11.87
N GLY A 365 -21.38 15.06 11.32
CA GLY A 365 -20.52 14.09 12.01
C GLY A 365 -21.02 12.64 11.96
N LYS A 366 -22.10 12.33 11.25
CA LYS A 366 -22.61 10.95 11.08
C LYS A 366 -21.96 10.24 9.91
N TYR A 367 -21.65 8.96 10.08
CA TYR A 367 -20.93 8.15 9.07
C TYR A 367 -21.83 7.51 8.01
N ASP A 368 -23.16 7.62 8.10
CA ASP A 368 -24.12 6.92 7.21
C ASP A 368 -23.87 7.19 5.73
N THR A 369 -23.66 8.45 5.38
CA THR A 369 -23.37 8.86 3.99
C THR A 369 -22.00 8.35 3.51
N CYS A 370 -21.02 8.27 4.41
CA CYS A 370 -19.72 7.68 4.11
C CYS A 370 -19.85 6.17 3.80
N PHE A 371 -20.69 5.45 4.56
CA PHE A 371 -20.94 4.02 4.32
C PHE A 371 -21.64 3.77 2.99
N ILE A 372 -22.59 4.62 2.61
CA ILE A 372 -23.23 4.56 1.27
C ILE A 372 -22.19 4.80 0.17
N ALA A 373 -21.30 5.76 0.34
CA ALA A 373 -20.26 6.05 -0.65
C ALA A 373 -19.31 4.87 -0.88
N ILE A 374 -19.04 4.04 0.15
CA ILE A 374 -18.27 2.79 -0.01
C ILE A 374 -18.98 1.85 -1.00
N ILE A 375 -20.31 1.71 -0.88
CA ILE A 375 -21.11 0.89 -1.82
C ILE A 375 -21.00 1.45 -3.23
N VAL A 376 -21.09 2.77 -3.40
CA VAL A 376 -20.97 3.41 -4.72
C VAL A 376 -19.62 3.13 -5.35
N PHE A 377 -18.49 3.32 -4.62
CA PHE A 377 -17.16 2.98 -5.13
C PHE A 377 -17.03 1.50 -5.47
N THR A 378 -17.66 0.64 -4.68
CA THR A 378 -17.64 -0.81 -4.92
C THR A 378 -18.44 -1.19 -6.15
N LEU A 379 -19.59 -0.55 -6.40
CA LEU A 379 -20.37 -0.74 -7.64
C LEU A 379 -19.59 -0.27 -8.87
N ILE A 380 -18.89 0.87 -8.78
CA ILE A 380 -17.97 1.32 -9.83
C ILE A 380 -16.91 0.24 -10.10
N SER A 381 -16.31 -0.32 -9.05
CA SER A 381 -15.32 -1.40 -9.17
C SER A 381 -15.93 -2.66 -9.80
N LEU A 382 -17.17 -2.99 -9.50
CA LEU A 382 -17.87 -4.13 -10.11
C LEU A 382 -18.11 -3.93 -11.60
N VAL A 383 -18.54 -2.73 -12.00
CA VAL A 383 -18.68 -2.37 -13.43
C VAL A 383 -17.34 -2.48 -14.15
N LEU A 384 -16.27 -1.92 -13.56
CA LEU A 384 -14.93 -2.01 -14.11
C LEU A 384 -14.42 -3.46 -14.19
N TRP A 385 -14.79 -4.31 -13.21
CA TRP A 385 -14.49 -5.73 -13.27
C TRP A 385 -15.17 -6.42 -14.47
N VAL A 386 -16.44 -6.10 -14.76
CA VAL A 386 -17.18 -6.61 -15.93
C VAL A 386 -16.48 -6.18 -17.22
N LEU A 387 -16.14 -4.90 -17.33
CA LEU A 387 -15.41 -4.35 -18.49
C LEU A 387 -14.03 -5.00 -18.67
N LEU A 388 -13.29 -5.20 -17.59
CA LEU A 388 -11.99 -5.84 -17.59
C LEU A 388 -12.05 -7.27 -18.14
N ASN A 389 -13.08 -8.02 -17.77
CA ASN A 389 -13.28 -9.39 -18.24
C ASN A 389 -13.84 -9.47 -19.67
N GLY A 390 -14.58 -8.45 -20.11
CA GLY A 390 -15.06 -8.32 -21.50
C GLY A 390 -13.92 -7.96 -22.47
N ALA A 391 -13.04 -7.05 -22.06
CA ALA A 391 -11.87 -6.64 -22.85
C ALA A 391 -10.82 -7.76 -22.99
N SER A 392 -10.82 -8.70 -22.06
CA SER A 392 -9.84 -9.79 -21.95
C SER A 392 -10.01 -10.87 -23.03
N LYS A 393 -11.17 -11.04 -23.62
CA LYS A 393 -11.40 -12.04 -24.69
C LYS A 393 -10.61 -11.80 -25.98
N LYS A 394 -9.90 -10.68 -26.07
CA LYS A 394 -9.11 -10.29 -27.27
C LYS A 394 -7.58 -10.35 -27.07
N SER A 395 -7.04 -10.86 -25.99
CA SER A 395 -5.60 -10.80 -25.72
C SER A 395 -4.94 -12.16 -25.56
N VAL A 396 -3.76 -12.26 -26.15
CA VAL A 396 -2.94 -13.43 -26.44
C VAL A 396 -2.48 -14.27 -25.21
N ASN A 397 -2.60 -13.78 -23.99
CA ASN A 397 -2.09 -14.45 -22.79
C ASN A 397 -3.16 -15.10 -21.89
N GLU A 398 -4.37 -15.34 -22.38
CA GLU A 398 -5.47 -15.93 -21.58
C GLU A 398 -5.62 -17.44 -21.71
N ASP A 399 -4.91 -18.08 -22.62
CA ASP A 399 -5.00 -19.53 -22.83
C ASP A 399 -4.11 -20.37 -21.89
N TYR A 400 -3.44 -19.72 -20.93
CA TYR A 400 -2.72 -20.43 -19.87
C TYR A 400 -3.53 -20.43 -18.57
N LYS A 401 -4.67 -21.09 -18.59
CA LYS A 401 -5.35 -22.01 -17.66
C LYS A 401 -6.81 -22.13 -17.95
#